data_24b8004307ecab9edb9de5edcbfe8e07
#
_entry.id   24b8004307ecab9edb9de5edcbfe8e07
#
_cell.length_a   1.000
_cell.length_b   1.000
_cell.length_c   1.000
_cell.angle_alpha   90.00
_cell.angle_beta   90.00
_cell.angle_gamma   90.00
#
_symmetry.space_group_name_H-M   'P 1'
#
loop_
_entity.id
_entity.type
_entity.pdbx_description
1 polymer ?
#
loop_
_entity_poly.entity_id
_entity_poly.type
_entity_poly.pdbx_seq_one_letter_code
_entity_poly.pdbx_strand_id
1 'polypeptide(L)'
;MKQKSLILFLCIGLLFLTVVQAEAKKLTVIFDQGHGQKFVIEKEGELQLSGLSGLLKAKGYNVKIDVGQINNAALNTADVLIISGAFQPLSPEEINTVIRFVERGGRLCVMLHIPQPLTGLMSRLKIYASNGVIQEHENMINNAPLDFYITNMEKHKITKGLKKIGVHGAWALMTESATARIIARTGSKAWIDLNGDGQFNGNDAQQSFGVIIAGTLGKGRYVIFGDDAIFQNKFLDQENMPLGKNLADWMK
;
A
#
# COMPACT_ATOMS: atom_id res chain seq x y z
N MET A 1 -57.57 60.73 35.18
CA MET A 1 -56.69 59.57 35.40
C MET A 1 -56.26 59.05 34.05
N LYS A 2 -55.02 59.31 33.65
CA LYS A 2 -54.47 58.86 32.33
C LYS A 2 -53.59 57.70 32.53
N GLN A 3 -53.99 56.53 32.01
CA GLN A 3 -53.18 55.30 32.00
C GLN A 3 -52.10 55.43 30.89
N LYS A 4 -50.82 55.37 31.27
CA LYS A 4 -49.68 55.27 30.33
C LYS A 4 -49.41 53.85 30.05
N SER A 5 -49.63 53.44 28.79
CA SER A 5 -49.23 52.09 28.26
C SER A 5 -47.75 52.10 27.98
N LEU A 6 -47.00 51.20 28.63
CA LEU A 6 -45.55 50.95 28.40
C LEU A 6 -45.42 49.85 27.40
N ILE A 7 -45.01 50.19 26.17
CA ILE A 7 -44.72 49.21 25.13
C ILE A 7 -43.27 48.80 25.29
N LEU A 8 -43.03 47.49 25.68
CA LEU A 8 -41.75 46.89 25.80
C LEU A 8 -41.37 46.27 24.44
N PHE A 9 -40.40 46.91 23.75
CA PHE A 9 -39.82 46.37 22.52
C PHE A 9 -38.81 45.25 22.86
N LEU A 10 -39.16 43.99 22.58
CA LEU A 10 -38.28 42.83 22.72
C LEU A 10 -37.47 42.69 21.43
N CYS A 11 -36.23 43.20 21.41
CA CYS A 11 -35.28 42.94 20.29
C CYS A 11 -34.73 41.53 20.41
N ILE A 12 -35.29 40.59 19.65
CA ILE A 12 -34.71 39.25 19.49
C ILE A 12 -33.59 39.38 18.46
N GLY A 13 -32.33 39.48 18.96
CA GLY A 13 -31.15 39.40 18.11
C GLY A 13 -30.91 37.94 17.68
N LEU A 14 -31.23 37.60 16.44
CA LEU A 14 -30.86 36.32 15.83
C LEU A 14 -29.33 36.32 15.59
N LEU A 15 -28.58 35.70 16.48
CA LEU A 15 -27.18 35.39 16.23
C LEU A 15 -27.10 34.27 15.19
N PHE A 16 -26.83 34.61 13.93
CA PHE A 16 -26.42 33.62 12.92
C PHE A 16 -25.01 33.14 13.24
N LEU A 17 -24.88 32.02 13.93
CA LEU A 17 -23.63 31.27 14.01
C LEU A 17 -23.36 30.67 12.63
N THR A 18 -22.54 31.33 11.83
CA THR A 18 -21.96 30.76 10.63
C THR A 18 -20.93 29.67 11.07
N VAL A 19 -21.36 28.43 11.08
CA VAL A 19 -20.45 27.30 11.23
C VAL A 19 -19.59 27.25 9.95
N VAL A 20 -18.40 27.83 10.01
CA VAL A 20 -17.39 27.62 8.98
C VAL A 20 -16.97 26.15 9.12
N GLN A 21 -17.55 25.26 8.31
CA GLN A 21 -17.03 23.91 8.15
C GLN A 21 -15.64 24.04 7.50
N ALA A 22 -14.60 23.88 8.30
CA ALA A 22 -13.27 23.70 7.76
C ALA A 22 -13.28 22.42 6.89
N GLU A 23 -13.20 22.57 5.57
CA GLU A 23 -13.02 21.42 4.69
C GLU A 23 -11.77 20.67 5.14
N ALA A 24 -11.95 19.42 5.55
CA ALA A 24 -10.83 18.58 5.95
C ALA A 24 -9.85 18.45 4.77
N LYS A 25 -8.59 18.86 4.98
CA LYS A 25 -7.54 18.82 3.96
C LYS A 25 -7.46 17.41 3.39
N LYS A 26 -7.70 17.26 2.08
CA LYS A 26 -7.56 15.98 1.39
C LYS A 26 -6.10 15.54 1.44
N LEU A 27 -5.84 14.31 1.87
CA LEU A 27 -4.51 13.72 1.85
C LEU A 27 -4.05 13.51 0.41
N THR A 28 -2.78 13.82 0.14
CA THR A 28 -2.18 13.66 -1.19
C THR A 28 -1.41 12.34 -1.26
N VAL A 29 -1.78 11.51 -2.23
CA VAL A 29 -1.05 10.29 -2.63
C VAL A 29 -0.27 10.58 -3.89
N ILE A 30 1.03 10.31 -3.87
CA ILE A 30 1.88 10.35 -5.06
C ILE A 30 2.22 8.91 -5.46
N PHE A 31 1.94 8.57 -6.72
CA PHE A 31 2.46 7.36 -7.35
C PHE A 31 3.78 7.70 -8.04
N ASP A 32 4.82 6.97 -7.68
CA ASP A 32 6.09 6.98 -8.43
C ASP A 32 5.89 6.28 -9.77
N GLN A 33 6.20 6.98 -10.85
CA GLN A 33 6.23 6.48 -12.22
C GLN A 33 7.53 6.90 -12.95
N GLY A 34 8.54 7.33 -12.18
CA GLY A 34 9.86 7.73 -12.68
C GLY A 34 10.88 6.60 -12.79
N HIS A 35 10.56 5.40 -12.25
CA HIS A 35 11.50 4.27 -12.17
C HIS A 35 11.12 3.13 -13.13
N GLY A 36 10.68 3.48 -14.35
CA GLY A 36 10.45 2.52 -15.43
C GLY A 36 9.22 1.66 -15.27
N GLN A 37 8.27 2.07 -14.43
CA GLN A 37 7.01 1.35 -14.19
C GLN A 37 6.26 1.06 -15.49
N LYS A 38 5.81 -0.18 -15.63
CA LYS A 38 5.02 -0.65 -16.78
C LYS A 38 3.52 -0.59 -16.50
N PHE A 39 3.14 -0.69 -15.23
CA PHE A 39 1.78 -0.69 -14.75
C PHE A 39 1.51 0.66 -14.09
N VAL A 40 0.70 1.49 -14.76
CA VAL A 40 0.51 2.91 -14.41
C VAL A 40 -0.95 3.21 -14.09
N ILE A 41 -1.19 4.32 -13.38
CA ILE A 41 -2.53 4.64 -12.87
C ILE A 41 -3.42 5.36 -13.90
N GLU A 42 -2.87 5.88 -15.01
CA GLU A 42 -3.61 6.62 -16.03
C GLU A 42 -4.15 5.74 -17.15
N LYS A 43 -3.64 4.52 -17.28
CA LYS A 43 -4.06 3.60 -18.33
C LYS A 43 -5.14 2.66 -17.84
N GLU A 44 -6.12 2.44 -18.70
CA GLU A 44 -7.14 1.41 -18.52
C GLU A 44 -6.68 0.15 -19.27
N GLY A 45 -6.44 -0.91 -18.53
CA GLY A 45 -6.02 -2.20 -19.06
C GLY A 45 -5.94 -3.20 -17.91
N GLU A 46 -5.98 -4.48 -18.25
CA GLU A 46 -6.05 -5.55 -17.23
C GLU A 46 -4.92 -5.47 -16.21
N LEU A 47 -3.70 -5.18 -16.65
CA LEU A 47 -2.51 -5.13 -15.79
C LEU A 47 -2.19 -3.72 -15.27
N GLN A 48 -3.04 -2.73 -15.54
CA GLN A 48 -2.85 -1.36 -15.09
C GLN A 48 -3.43 -1.12 -13.69
N LEU A 49 -3.18 0.05 -13.13
CA LEU A 49 -3.53 0.40 -11.74
C LEU A 49 -4.63 1.48 -11.64
N SER A 50 -5.36 1.75 -12.74
CA SER A 50 -6.42 2.77 -12.73
C SER A 50 -7.53 2.46 -11.72
N GLY A 51 -7.82 1.19 -11.48
CA GLY A 51 -8.78 0.75 -10.46
C GLY A 51 -8.36 1.14 -9.04
N LEU A 52 -7.08 0.93 -8.69
CA LEU A 52 -6.53 1.38 -7.40
C LEU A 52 -6.57 2.91 -7.27
N SER A 53 -6.19 3.63 -8.34
CA SER A 53 -6.29 5.10 -8.38
C SER A 53 -7.72 5.58 -8.17
N GLY A 54 -8.69 4.96 -8.86
CA GLY A 54 -10.11 5.24 -8.71
C GLY A 54 -10.62 5.01 -7.28
N LEU A 55 -10.21 3.89 -6.67
CA LEU A 55 -10.52 3.58 -5.28
C LEU A 55 -9.99 4.65 -4.32
N LEU A 56 -8.74 5.09 -4.47
CA LEU A 56 -8.15 6.13 -3.63
C LEU A 56 -8.87 7.47 -3.81
N LYS A 57 -9.20 7.86 -5.04
CA LYS A 57 -9.99 9.07 -5.33
C LYS A 57 -11.37 8.99 -4.67
N ALA A 58 -12.06 7.85 -4.75
CA ALA A 58 -13.35 7.62 -4.10
C ALA A 58 -13.25 7.67 -2.55
N LYS A 59 -12.09 7.32 -1.97
CA LYS A 59 -11.79 7.46 -0.54
C LYS A 59 -11.39 8.87 -0.12
N GLY A 60 -11.39 9.84 -1.05
CA GLY A 60 -11.16 11.26 -0.81
C GLY A 60 -9.70 11.70 -0.91
N TYR A 61 -8.81 10.88 -1.45
CA TYR A 61 -7.43 11.28 -1.71
C TYR A 61 -7.29 12.18 -2.94
N ASN A 62 -6.34 13.10 -2.88
CA ASN A 62 -5.80 13.77 -4.05
C ASN A 62 -4.69 12.91 -4.64
N VAL A 63 -4.95 12.22 -5.75
CA VAL A 63 -4.02 11.27 -6.38
C VAL A 63 -3.23 11.98 -7.46
N LYS A 64 -1.90 11.93 -7.35
CA LYS A 64 -0.93 12.52 -8.29
C LYS A 64 0.07 11.48 -8.75
N ILE A 65 0.79 11.77 -9.82
CA ILE A 65 1.94 11.01 -10.31
C ILE A 65 3.21 11.85 -10.21
N ASP A 66 4.33 11.17 -10.05
CA ASP A 66 5.67 11.73 -10.23
C ASP A 66 6.39 10.87 -11.26
N VAL A 67 6.79 11.47 -12.37
CA VAL A 67 7.51 10.81 -13.48
C VAL A 67 9.01 11.11 -13.47
N GLY A 68 9.45 11.89 -12.51
CA GLY A 68 10.86 12.26 -12.30
C GLY A 68 11.52 11.46 -11.19
N GLN A 69 12.71 11.91 -10.80
CA GLN A 69 13.39 11.41 -9.61
C GLN A 69 12.62 11.82 -8.34
N ILE A 70 12.52 10.89 -7.40
CA ILE A 70 11.89 11.16 -6.09
C ILE A 70 12.73 12.20 -5.34
N ASN A 71 12.14 13.35 -5.04
CA ASN A 71 12.83 14.45 -4.41
C ASN A 71 12.01 15.09 -3.28
N ASN A 72 12.68 15.96 -2.50
CA ASN A 72 12.03 16.61 -1.36
C ASN A 72 10.88 17.54 -1.79
N ALA A 73 10.95 18.18 -2.97
CA ALA A 73 9.92 19.11 -3.42
C ALA A 73 8.59 18.35 -3.66
N ALA A 74 8.64 17.20 -4.32
CA ALA A 74 7.50 16.32 -4.50
C ALA A 74 6.97 15.80 -3.17
N LEU A 75 7.84 15.22 -2.32
CA LEU A 75 7.45 14.57 -1.07
C LEU A 75 7.03 15.56 0.04
N ASN A 76 7.36 16.84 -0.05
CA ASN A 76 6.87 17.86 0.88
C ASN A 76 5.36 18.15 0.69
N THR A 77 4.82 17.83 -0.48
CA THR A 77 3.39 18.00 -0.78
C THR A 77 2.59 16.70 -0.61
N ALA A 78 3.26 15.58 -0.30
CA ALA A 78 2.68 14.26 -0.18
C ALA A 78 2.39 13.89 1.28
N ASP A 79 1.34 13.14 1.48
CA ASP A 79 1.05 12.42 2.73
C ASP A 79 1.36 10.92 2.58
N VAL A 80 1.28 10.41 1.34
CA VAL A 80 1.52 9.01 0.97
C VAL A 80 2.37 8.94 -0.29
N LEU A 81 3.37 8.06 -0.30
CA LEU A 81 4.11 7.66 -1.49
C LEU A 81 3.79 6.18 -1.79
N ILE A 82 3.42 5.89 -3.04
CA ILE A 82 3.25 4.52 -3.54
C ILE A 82 4.30 4.29 -4.62
N ILE A 83 5.12 3.24 -4.44
CA ILE A 83 6.07 2.74 -5.43
C ILE A 83 5.60 1.34 -5.83
N SER A 84 5.06 1.19 -7.04
CA SER A 84 4.54 -0.07 -7.55
C SER A 84 5.28 -0.49 -8.81
N GLY A 85 5.84 -1.70 -8.83
CA GLY A 85 6.43 -2.29 -10.00
C GLY A 85 7.58 -1.47 -10.62
N ALA A 86 8.50 -0.97 -9.80
CA ALA A 86 9.70 -0.30 -10.29
C ALA A 86 10.63 -1.28 -11.03
N PHE A 87 11.12 -0.89 -12.22
CA PHE A 87 12.08 -1.65 -13.03
C PHE A 87 13.48 -1.01 -13.04
N GLN A 88 13.59 0.23 -12.56
CA GLN A 88 14.87 0.93 -12.41
C GLN A 88 15.14 1.19 -10.92
N PRO A 89 16.39 1.10 -10.47
CA PRO A 89 16.75 1.29 -9.07
C PRO A 89 16.61 2.75 -8.65
N LEU A 90 16.21 2.95 -7.39
CA LEU A 90 16.30 4.25 -6.75
C LEU A 90 17.78 4.56 -6.47
N SER A 91 18.19 5.79 -6.72
CA SER A 91 19.50 6.29 -6.31
C SER A 91 19.62 6.37 -4.77
N PRO A 92 20.84 6.38 -4.21
CA PRO A 92 21.05 6.57 -2.78
C PRO A 92 20.40 7.86 -2.22
N GLU A 93 20.34 8.91 -3.03
CA GLU A 93 19.72 10.19 -2.63
C GLU A 93 18.19 10.07 -2.55
N GLU A 94 17.58 9.42 -3.51
CA GLU A 94 16.14 9.12 -3.50
C GLU A 94 15.76 8.24 -2.32
N ILE A 95 16.52 7.18 -2.06
CA ILE A 95 16.33 6.31 -0.89
C ILE A 95 16.38 7.15 0.40
N ASN A 96 17.40 8.00 0.57
CA ASN A 96 17.50 8.87 1.73
C ASN A 96 16.30 9.82 1.84
N THR A 97 15.79 10.31 0.72
CA THR A 97 14.62 11.20 0.66
C THR A 97 13.34 10.46 1.08
N VAL A 98 13.15 9.23 0.59
CA VAL A 98 12.02 8.38 1.00
C VAL A 98 12.10 8.03 2.50
N ILE A 99 13.27 7.67 3.00
CA ILE A 99 13.46 7.37 4.43
C ILE A 99 13.10 8.58 5.28
N ARG A 100 13.64 9.78 4.98
CA ARG A 100 13.29 11.02 5.70
C ARG A 100 11.80 11.36 5.60
N PHE A 101 11.17 11.09 4.45
CA PHE A 101 9.72 11.27 4.29
C PHE A 101 8.94 10.40 5.27
N VAL A 102 9.29 9.14 5.40
CA VAL A 102 8.62 8.24 6.37
C VAL A 102 8.92 8.67 7.81
N GLU A 103 10.19 8.96 8.15
CA GLU A 103 10.59 9.37 9.50
C GLU A 103 9.82 10.59 10.01
N ARG A 104 9.50 11.56 9.15
CA ARG A 104 8.74 12.76 9.53
C ARG A 104 7.22 12.57 9.56
N GLY A 105 6.70 11.37 9.25
CA GLY A 105 5.27 11.03 9.36
C GLY A 105 4.60 10.63 8.05
N GLY A 106 5.34 10.57 6.95
CA GLY A 106 4.85 10.07 5.67
C GLY A 106 4.47 8.60 5.72
N ARG A 107 3.65 8.18 4.79
CA ARG A 107 3.22 6.78 4.63
C ARG A 107 3.77 6.24 3.32
N LEU A 108 4.48 5.12 3.40
CA LEU A 108 5.07 4.47 2.24
C LEU A 108 4.34 3.16 1.96
N CYS A 109 3.94 2.96 0.70
CA CYS A 109 3.45 1.68 0.19
C CYS A 109 4.35 1.22 -0.95
N VAL A 110 4.96 0.06 -0.82
CA VAL A 110 5.76 -0.58 -1.86
C VAL A 110 5.05 -1.85 -2.31
N MET A 111 4.96 -2.04 -3.63
CA MET A 111 4.39 -3.22 -4.26
C MET A 111 5.42 -3.75 -5.25
N LEU A 112 5.93 -4.96 -5.02
CA LEU A 112 7.03 -5.51 -5.80
C LEU A 112 6.51 -6.22 -7.04
N HIS A 113 7.03 -5.85 -8.22
CA HIS A 113 6.98 -6.69 -9.41
C HIS A 113 8.24 -7.57 -9.48
N ILE A 114 9.40 -6.93 -9.31
CA ILE A 114 10.70 -7.55 -9.09
C ILE A 114 11.37 -6.82 -7.92
N PRO A 115 12.10 -7.51 -7.02
CA PRO A 115 12.67 -6.86 -5.85
C PRO A 115 13.94 -6.05 -6.11
N GLN A 116 14.73 -6.41 -7.14
CA GLN A 116 16.08 -5.89 -7.37
C GLN A 116 16.14 -4.35 -7.40
N PRO A 117 15.25 -3.62 -8.09
CA PRO A 117 15.30 -2.15 -8.13
C PRO A 117 15.12 -1.49 -6.76
N LEU A 118 14.42 -2.15 -5.84
CA LEU A 118 14.07 -1.60 -4.53
C LEU A 118 14.88 -2.19 -3.38
N THR A 119 15.88 -3.05 -3.68
CA THR A 119 16.73 -3.69 -2.66
C THR A 119 17.39 -2.68 -1.73
N GLY A 120 17.92 -1.56 -2.25
CA GLY A 120 18.53 -0.52 -1.44
C GLY A 120 17.56 0.14 -0.46
N LEU A 121 16.33 0.45 -0.90
CA LEU A 121 15.28 1.00 -0.03
C LEU A 121 14.85 -0.02 1.02
N MET A 122 14.58 -1.26 0.62
CA MET A 122 14.17 -2.34 1.52
C MET A 122 15.24 -2.63 2.58
N SER A 123 16.52 -2.66 2.22
CA SER A 123 17.63 -2.84 3.18
C SER A 123 17.65 -1.75 4.25
N ARG A 124 17.36 -0.49 3.90
CA ARG A 124 17.25 0.60 4.89
C ARG A 124 16.11 0.39 5.87
N LEU A 125 15.06 -0.33 5.47
CA LEU A 125 13.93 -0.72 6.31
C LEU A 125 14.17 -2.07 7.03
N LYS A 126 15.33 -2.72 6.80
CA LYS A 126 15.67 -4.08 7.27
C LYS A 126 14.65 -5.12 6.78
N ILE A 127 14.28 -5.02 5.51
CA ILE A 127 13.39 -5.95 4.82
C ILE A 127 14.15 -6.55 3.66
N TYR A 128 13.95 -7.84 3.46
CA TYR A 128 14.61 -8.62 2.43
C TYR A 128 13.59 -9.42 1.65
N ALA A 129 13.79 -9.54 0.35
CA ALA A 129 12.98 -10.38 -0.52
C ALA A 129 13.78 -11.61 -0.95
N SER A 130 13.07 -12.68 -1.26
CA SER A 130 13.66 -13.90 -1.85
C SER A 130 14.29 -13.63 -3.22
N ASN A 131 15.10 -14.58 -3.68
CA ASN A 131 15.66 -14.59 -5.04
C ASN A 131 14.80 -15.37 -6.04
N GLY A 132 13.70 -15.97 -5.61
CA GLY A 132 12.71 -16.66 -6.43
C GLY A 132 11.29 -16.32 -6.00
N VAL A 133 10.33 -16.49 -6.91
CA VAL A 133 8.90 -16.32 -6.61
C VAL A 133 8.40 -17.52 -5.81
N ILE A 134 7.41 -17.28 -4.97
CA ILE A 134 6.74 -18.31 -4.19
C ILE A 134 5.85 -19.12 -5.14
N GLN A 135 5.90 -20.43 -4.97
CA GLN A 135 4.97 -21.39 -5.57
C GLN A 135 4.16 -22.07 -4.47
N GLU A 136 2.95 -22.48 -4.77
CA GLU A 136 2.05 -23.12 -3.80
C GLU A 136 1.56 -24.46 -4.34
N HIS A 137 1.34 -25.41 -3.43
CA HIS A 137 0.71 -26.70 -3.71
C HIS A 137 -0.74 -26.74 -3.26
N GLU A 138 -1.11 -25.86 -2.33
CA GLU A 138 -2.43 -25.75 -1.75
C GLU A 138 -3.01 -24.35 -2.01
N ASN A 139 -4.31 -24.19 -2.01
CA ASN A 139 -4.98 -22.90 -2.23
C ASN A 139 -4.68 -22.24 -3.59
N MET A 140 -4.25 -22.99 -4.58
CA MET A 140 -3.98 -22.48 -5.92
C MET A 140 -5.24 -21.92 -6.58
N ILE A 141 -5.08 -20.86 -7.34
CA ILE A 141 -6.10 -20.30 -8.21
C ILE A 141 -5.96 -21.00 -9.58
N ASN A 142 -7.01 -21.67 -10.02
CA ASN A 142 -7.03 -22.39 -11.30
C ASN A 142 -5.89 -23.39 -11.51
N ASN A 143 -5.41 -24.03 -10.43
CA ASN A 143 -4.27 -24.96 -10.45
C ASN A 143 -2.94 -24.34 -10.95
N ALA A 144 -2.79 -23.02 -10.87
CA ALA A 144 -1.55 -22.32 -11.22
C ALA A 144 -0.70 -22.13 -9.95
N PRO A 145 0.50 -22.71 -9.85
CA PRO A 145 1.32 -22.65 -8.63
C PRO A 145 1.75 -21.24 -8.22
N LEU A 146 1.83 -20.31 -9.17
CA LEU A 146 2.19 -18.91 -8.93
C LEU A 146 1.00 -18.03 -8.50
N ASP A 147 -0.24 -18.54 -8.73
CA ASP A 147 -1.48 -17.85 -8.41
C ASP A 147 -2.16 -18.59 -7.27
N PHE A 148 -2.26 -17.97 -6.10
CA PHE A 148 -2.81 -18.66 -4.93
C PHE A 148 -3.45 -17.71 -3.92
N TYR A 149 -4.23 -18.28 -3.00
CA TYR A 149 -4.83 -17.53 -1.90
C TYR A 149 -4.01 -17.61 -0.63
N ILE A 150 -3.77 -16.46 -0.03
CA ILE A 150 -3.28 -16.35 1.34
C ILE A 150 -4.47 -16.30 2.29
N THR A 151 -4.48 -17.20 3.26
CA THR A 151 -5.51 -17.28 4.33
C THR A 151 -4.91 -17.06 5.72
N ASN A 152 -3.57 -17.15 5.86
CA ASN A 152 -2.86 -16.96 7.12
C ASN A 152 -2.51 -15.46 7.31
N MET A 153 -3.35 -14.75 8.03
CA MET A 153 -3.23 -13.31 8.25
C MET A 153 -3.24 -12.97 9.74
N GLU A 154 -2.30 -12.12 10.15
CA GLU A 154 -2.31 -11.55 11.49
C GLU A 154 -3.34 -10.42 11.60
N LYS A 155 -3.78 -10.14 12.83
CA LYS A 155 -4.69 -9.03 13.13
C LYS A 155 -3.99 -7.69 12.86
N HIS A 156 -4.36 -7.02 11.78
CA HIS A 156 -3.85 -5.71 11.38
C HIS A 156 -4.96 -4.91 10.67
N LYS A 157 -4.84 -3.58 10.60
CA LYS A 157 -5.83 -2.74 9.89
C LYS A 157 -5.96 -3.11 8.42
N ILE A 158 -4.84 -3.44 7.76
CA ILE A 158 -4.81 -3.83 6.35
C ILE A 158 -5.51 -5.19 6.12
N THR A 159 -5.37 -6.13 7.05
CA THR A 159 -5.95 -7.49 6.92
C THR A 159 -7.31 -7.63 7.61
N LYS A 160 -7.84 -6.53 8.18
CA LYS A 160 -9.10 -6.56 8.94
C LYS A 160 -10.28 -7.08 8.11
N GLY A 161 -10.91 -8.14 8.61
CA GLY A 161 -12.14 -8.71 8.01
C GLY A 161 -11.92 -9.49 6.72
N LEU A 162 -10.67 -9.63 6.25
CA LEU A 162 -10.35 -10.43 5.08
C LEU A 162 -10.41 -11.92 5.43
N LYS A 163 -10.93 -12.72 4.51
CA LYS A 163 -10.89 -14.19 4.58
C LYS A 163 -9.72 -14.76 3.80
N LYS A 164 -9.39 -14.15 2.67
CA LYS A 164 -8.30 -14.53 1.78
C LYS A 164 -7.82 -13.33 0.97
N ILE A 165 -6.61 -13.43 0.44
CA ILE A 165 -5.98 -12.47 -0.49
C ILE A 165 -5.48 -13.29 -1.67
N GLY A 166 -5.88 -12.93 -2.90
CA GLY A 166 -5.31 -13.52 -4.12
C GLY A 166 -3.96 -12.87 -4.44
N VAL A 167 -2.94 -13.68 -4.73
CA VAL A 167 -1.61 -13.23 -5.16
C VAL A 167 -1.22 -13.90 -6.46
N HIS A 168 -0.36 -13.24 -7.26
CA HIS A 168 -0.06 -13.60 -8.64
C HIS A 168 1.43 -13.38 -8.94
N GLY A 169 2.27 -14.32 -8.50
CA GLY A 169 3.72 -14.23 -8.66
C GLY A 169 4.43 -13.51 -7.51
N ALA A 170 4.02 -13.78 -6.28
CA ALA A 170 4.56 -13.12 -5.09
C ALA A 170 6.01 -13.51 -4.76
N TRP A 171 6.77 -12.54 -4.29
CA TRP A 171 8.09 -12.72 -3.68
C TRP A 171 7.94 -12.90 -2.16
N ALA A 172 8.74 -13.81 -1.59
CA ALA A 172 8.78 -13.96 -0.14
C ALA A 172 9.48 -12.75 0.51
N LEU A 173 8.93 -12.30 1.63
CA LEU A 173 9.45 -11.17 2.40
C LEU A 173 9.85 -11.63 3.80
N MET A 174 11.00 -11.11 4.26
CA MET A 174 11.53 -11.30 5.60
C MET A 174 11.89 -9.94 6.20
N THR A 175 11.83 -9.79 7.51
CA THR A 175 12.24 -8.57 8.21
C THR A 175 13.07 -8.88 9.45
N GLU A 176 14.11 -8.06 9.68
CA GLU A 176 14.91 -7.99 10.91
C GLU A 176 14.60 -6.71 11.70
N SER A 177 13.63 -5.92 11.25
CA SER A 177 13.24 -4.70 11.94
C SER A 177 12.39 -5.01 13.16
N ALA A 178 12.77 -4.51 14.32
CA ALA A 178 11.99 -4.63 15.55
C ALA A 178 10.65 -3.88 15.51
N THR A 179 10.48 -2.96 14.55
CA THR A 179 9.27 -2.15 14.38
C THR A 179 8.39 -2.62 13.22
N ALA A 180 8.74 -3.75 12.60
CA ALA A 180 7.98 -4.34 11.51
C ALA A 180 7.55 -5.76 11.82
N ARG A 181 6.49 -6.20 11.18
CA ARG A 181 6.00 -7.59 11.27
C ARG A 181 5.40 -8.05 9.95
N ILE A 182 5.47 -9.34 9.71
CA ILE A 182 4.76 -9.99 8.63
C ILE A 182 3.28 -10.09 9.03
N ILE A 183 2.39 -9.53 8.23
CA ILE A 183 0.95 -9.50 8.50
C ILE A 183 0.14 -10.47 7.62
N ALA A 184 0.76 -11.04 6.60
CA ALA A 184 0.17 -12.09 5.77
C ALA A 184 1.25 -13.05 5.30
N ARG A 185 0.96 -14.37 5.37
CA ARG A 185 1.88 -15.47 5.06
C ARG A 185 1.19 -16.52 4.21
N THR A 186 1.97 -17.26 3.44
CA THR A 186 1.52 -18.49 2.78
C THR A 186 1.23 -19.61 3.76
N GLY A 187 0.67 -20.70 3.27
CA GLY A 187 0.66 -21.99 3.96
C GLY A 187 2.08 -22.58 4.12
N SER A 188 2.20 -23.66 4.88
CA SER A 188 3.49 -24.34 5.14
C SER A 188 3.97 -25.19 3.96
N LYS A 189 3.14 -25.40 2.95
CA LYS A 189 3.44 -26.18 1.74
C LYS A 189 3.94 -25.31 0.58
N ALA A 190 3.94 -23.98 0.76
CA ALA A 190 4.53 -23.07 -0.19
C ALA A 190 6.04 -23.32 -0.30
N TRP A 191 6.59 -23.11 -1.48
CA TRP A 191 7.98 -23.38 -1.76
C TRP A 191 8.59 -22.37 -2.72
N ILE A 192 9.90 -22.32 -2.77
CA ILE A 192 10.66 -21.48 -3.70
C ILE A 192 11.66 -22.40 -4.38
N ASP A 193 11.65 -22.41 -5.70
CA ASP A 193 12.62 -23.09 -6.54
C ASP A 193 13.98 -22.38 -6.42
N LEU A 194 14.93 -23.03 -5.73
CA LEU A 194 16.25 -22.47 -5.50
C LEU A 194 17.27 -22.90 -6.55
N ASN A 195 17.02 -24.02 -7.23
CA ASN A 195 17.93 -24.57 -8.23
C ASN A 195 17.51 -24.26 -9.68
N GLY A 196 16.30 -23.73 -9.88
CA GLY A 196 15.78 -23.31 -11.18
C GLY A 196 15.33 -24.45 -12.09
N ASP A 197 15.03 -25.64 -11.53
CA ASP A 197 14.61 -26.79 -12.33
C ASP A 197 13.09 -26.89 -12.55
N GLY A 198 12.32 -25.99 -11.90
CA GLY A 198 10.87 -25.92 -12.01
C GLY A 198 10.12 -27.06 -11.31
N GLN A 199 10.80 -27.87 -10.50
CA GLN A 199 10.22 -29.01 -9.81
C GLN A 199 10.52 -28.95 -8.32
N PHE A 200 9.51 -29.18 -7.50
CA PHE A 200 9.72 -29.25 -6.06
C PHE A 200 10.54 -30.46 -5.68
N ASN A 201 11.67 -30.25 -5.02
CA ASN A 201 12.59 -31.31 -4.55
C ASN A 201 13.33 -30.88 -3.27
N GLY A 202 14.24 -31.75 -2.77
CA GLY A 202 14.97 -31.50 -1.52
C GLY A 202 15.98 -30.34 -1.56
N ASN A 203 16.22 -29.72 -2.70
CA ASN A 203 17.10 -28.56 -2.85
C ASN A 203 16.34 -27.23 -2.71
N ASP A 204 15.03 -27.29 -2.58
CA ASP A 204 14.15 -26.12 -2.51
C ASP A 204 13.82 -25.71 -1.09
N ALA A 205 13.44 -24.45 -0.92
CA ALA A 205 12.92 -23.98 0.35
C ALA A 205 11.42 -24.24 0.44
N GLN A 206 10.98 -25.01 1.45
CA GLN A 206 9.55 -25.19 1.74
C GLN A 206 9.24 -24.70 3.15
N GLN A 207 8.37 -23.71 3.28
CA GLN A 207 7.91 -23.18 4.56
C GLN A 207 6.76 -22.17 4.36
N SER A 208 6.25 -21.64 5.47
CA SER A 208 5.35 -20.48 5.42
C SER A 208 6.14 -19.20 5.18
N PHE A 209 5.98 -18.57 4.02
CA PHE A 209 6.67 -17.35 3.61
C PHE A 209 5.82 -16.10 3.91
N GLY A 210 6.47 -15.03 4.35
CA GLY A 210 5.84 -13.72 4.45
C GLY A 210 5.57 -13.13 3.06
N VAL A 211 4.41 -12.49 2.88
CA VAL A 211 4.06 -11.81 1.61
C VAL A 211 3.72 -10.35 1.83
N ILE A 212 3.23 -9.99 3.01
CA ILE A 212 2.94 -8.59 3.35
C ILE A 212 3.62 -8.27 4.69
N ILE A 213 4.43 -7.21 4.68
CA ILE A 213 5.08 -6.66 5.88
C ILE A 213 4.57 -5.25 6.13
N ALA A 214 4.19 -4.95 7.36
CA ALA A 214 3.87 -3.60 7.81
C ALA A 214 4.78 -3.20 8.97
N GLY A 215 5.21 -1.93 8.97
CA GLY A 215 6.11 -1.41 9.98
C GLY A 215 6.00 0.09 10.20
N THR A 216 6.76 0.59 11.18
CA THR A 216 6.89 2.01 11.49
C THR A 216 8.34 2.45 11.41
N LEU A 217 8.56 3.72 11.03
CA LEU A 217 9.87 4.35 11.02
C LEU A 217 9.69 5.81 11.44
N GLY A 218 10.30 6.21 12.55
CA GLY A 218 10.10 7.54 13.12
C GLY A 218 8.62 7.78 13.45
N LYS A 219 8.03 8.84 12.88
CA LYS A 219 6.61 9.18 13.05
C LYS A 219 5.71 8.55 11.98
N GLY A 220 6.29 7.98 10.93
CA GLY A 220 5.57 7.41 9.81
C GLY A 220 5.44 5.90 9.87
N ARG A 221 4.92 5.37 8.79
CA ARG A 221 4.66 3.93 8.66
C ARG A 221 4.80 3.48 7.21
N TYR A 222 5.03 2.20 7.03
CA TYR A 222 5.19 1.63 5.71
C TYR A 222 4.54 0.24 5.62
N VAL A 223 4.21 -0.15 4.40
CA VAL A 223 3.78 -1.49 4.04
C VAL A 223 4.50 -1.91 2.77
N ILE A 224 4.93 -3.16 2.73
CA ILE A 224 5.55 -3.78 1.54
C ILE A 224 4.75 -5.02 1.19
N PHE A 225 4.31 -5.08 -0.05
CA PHE A 225 3.67 -6.23 -0.68
C PHE A 225 4.69 -6.94 -1.56
N GLY A 226 4.81 -8.25 -1.43
CA GLY A 226 5.65 -9.09 -2.27
C GLY A 226 5.10 -9.27 -3.70
N ASP A 227 3.99 -8.63 -4.03
CA ASP A 227 3.32 -8.74 -5.33
C ASP A 227 2.58 -7.44 -5.64
N ASP A 228 2.82 -6.85 -6.80
CA ASP A 228 2.09 -5.66 -7.28
C ASP A 228 0.80 -6.04 -8.03
N ALA A 229 0.72 -7.26 -8.56
CA ALA A 229 -0.44 -7.73 -9.31
C ALA A 229 -1.72 -7.75 -8.48
N ILE A 230 -1.63 -7.91 -7.16
CA ILE A 230 -2.78 -7.85 -6.22
C ILE A 230 -3.69 -6.63 -6.50
N PHE A 231 -3.10 -5.50 -6.93
CA PHE A 231 -3.80 -4.24 -7.14
C PHE A 231 -4.00 -3.86 -8.61
N GLN A 232 -3.54 -4.70 -9.55
CA GLN A 232 -3.81 -4.51 -10.97
C GLN A 232 -5.30 -4.72 -11.27
N ASN A 233 -5.83 -4.03 -12.26
CA ASN A 233 -7.27 -3.99 -12.57
C ASN A 233 -7.89 -5.38 -12.69
N LYS A 234 -7.18 -6.34 -13.31
CA LYS A 234 -7.62 -7.73 -13.49
C LYS A 234 -7.79 -8.47 -12.16
N PHE A 235 -6.95 -8.17 -11.19
CA PHE A 235 -6.87 -8.90 -9.92
C PHE A 235 -7.44 -8.11 -8.74
N LEU A 236 -7.70 -6.82 -8.92
CA LEU A 236 -8.43 -5.99 -7.96
C LEU A 236 -9.93 -6.29 -8.06
N ASP A 237 -10.28 -7.52 -7.79
CA ASP A 237 -11.61 -8.10 -7.86
C ASP A 237 -12.33 -8.08 -6.50
N GLN A 238 -13.38 -8.88 -6.37
CA GLN A 238 -14.14 -8.97 -5.12
C GLN A 238 -13.29 -9.43 -3.92
N GLU A 239 -12.24 -10.23 -4.15
CA GLU A 239 -11.39 -10.78 -3.09
C GLU A 239 -10.29 -9.81 -2.68
N ASN A 240 -9.68 -9.09 -3.62
CA ASN A 240 -8.65 -8.09 -3.35
C ASN A 240 -9.19 -6.66 -3.14
N MET A 241 -10.40 -6.36 -3.60
CA MET A 241 -11.03 -5.06 -3.38
C MET A 241 -11.16 -4.70 -1.87
N PRO A 242 -11.54 -5.62 -0.97
CA PRO A 242 -11.52 -5.33 0.48
C PRO A 242 -10.13 -5.00 1.01
N LEU A 243 -9.06 -5.66 0.50
CA LEU A 243 -7.67 -5.32 0.84
C LEU A 243 -7.32 -3.91 0.39
N GLY A 244 -7.68 -3.54 -0.85
CA GLY A 244 -7.49 -2.18 -1.37
C GLY A 244 -8.19 -1.12 -0.52
N LYS A 245 -9.44 -1.38 -0.11
CA LYS A 245 -10.18 -0.49 0.80
C LYS A 245 -9.52 -0.36 2.16
N ASN A 246 -9.05 -1.45 2.75
CA ASN A 246 -8.34 -1.46 4.02
C ASN A 246 -7.00 -0.72 3.92
N LEU A 247 -6.26 -0.91 2.84
CA LEU A 247 -5.02 -0.18 2.55
C LEU A 247 -5.28 1.33 2.48
N ALA A 248 -6.30 1.75 1.73
CA ALA A 248 -6.69 3.15 1.63
C ALA A 248 -7.06 3.74 3.01
N ASP A 249 -7.79 3.01 3.84
CA ASP A 249 -8.17 3.47 5.19
C ASP A 249 -6.96 3.45 6.15
N TRP A 250 -6.01 2.52 5.98
CA TRP A 250 -4.78 2.49 6.77
C TRP A 250 -3.83 3.64 6.41
N MET A 251 -3.83 4.10 5.17
CA MET A 251 -3.02 5.23 4.71
C MET A 251 -3.57 6.61 5.15
N LYS A 252 -4.75 6.70 5.76
CA LYS A 252 -5.24 7.92 6.45
C LYS A 252 -4.55 8.10 7.79
#